data_95268911ffb3c8a1eb917f5364f97a81
#
_entry.id   95268911ffb3c8a1eb917f5364f97a81
#
_cell.length_a   1.000
_cell.length_b   1.000
_cell.length_c   1.000
_cell.angle_alpha   90.00
_cell.angle_beta   90.00
_cell.angle_gamma   90.00
#
_symmetry.space_group_name_H-M   'P 1'
#
loop_
_entity.id
_entity.type
_entity.pdbx_description
1 polymer ?
#
loop_
_entity_poly.entity_id
_entity_poly.type
_entity_poly.pdbx_seq_one_letter_code
_entity_poly.pdbx_strand_id
1 'polypeptide(L)'
;MKLTFLSNYINHHQIPFCNACYDRLKEDFCFVQAQPMEQERLAMGWHNEADSLPFVKCLYEEEAECRERILSCDVLLAGWSDREDLVQERLEGGKPVIRISERLYREGQWKAVSPRGLIHKYKEHTRYRKGKAYLLCAGAYVPSDFHLIGAYPDKMFRWGYFPETVHYTEEEWERLKPADGILRIVWA
;
A
#
# COMPACT_ATOMS: atom_id res chain seq x y z
N MET A 1 7.23 -19.48 -1.66
CA MET A 1 6.16 -18.59 -2.20
C MET A 1 6.76 -17.22 -2.40
N LYS A 2 6.84 -16.79 -3.63
CA LYS A 2 7.40 -15.48 -3.98
C LYS A 2 6.32 -14.40 -3.84
N LEU A 3 6.54 -13.44 -2.95
CA LEU A 3 5.68 -12.29 -2.68
C LEU A 3 6.39 -11.00 -3.09
N THR A 4 5.75 -10.21 -3.96
CA THR A 4 6.25 -8.88 -4.32
C THR A 4 5.25 -7.83 -3.86
N PHE A 5 5.74 -6.74 -3.26
CA PHE A 5 4.94 -5.59 -2.89
C PHE A 5 5.37 -4.38 -3.74
N LEU A 6 4.51 -3.96 -4.66
CA LEU A 6 4.70 -2.78 -5.50
C LEU A 6 3.99 -1.58 -4.86
N SER A 7 4.71 -0.49 -4.63
CA SER A 7 4.14 0.79 -4.19
C SER A 7 4.99 1.95 -4.68
N ASN A 8 4.53 3.19 -4.48
CA ASN A 8 5.28 4.39 -4.86
C ASN A 8 6.69 4.40 -4.23
N TYR A 9 6.78 4.53 -2.93
CA TYR A 9 8.01 4.43 -2.14
C TYR A 9 7.71 3.78 -0.79
N ILE A 10 8.73 3.13 -0.22
CA ILE A 10 8.60 2.54 1.12
C ILE A 10 8.57 3.65 2.18
N ASN A 11 7.78 3.45 3.22
CA ASN A 11 7.63 4.41 4.30
C ASN A 11 7.38 3.72 5.65
N HIS A 12 7.46 4.49 6.73
CA HIS A 12 7.36 4.01 8.12
C HIS A 12 6.07 3.23 8.44
N HIS A 13 4.98 3.41 7.68
CA HIS A 13 3.75 2.62 7.88
C HIS A 13 3.82 1.22 7.25
N GLN A 14 4.75 1.02 6.31
CA GLN A 14 4.89 -0.24 5.57
C GLN A 14 6.08 -1.06 6.08
N ILE A 15 7.14 -0.42 6.58
CA ILE A 15 8.38 -1.07 7.01
C ILE A 15 8.14 -2.21 8.00
N PRO A 16 7.37 -2.07 9.10
CA PRO A 16 7.17 -3.18 10.04
C PRO A 16 6.49 -4.39 9.40
N PHE A 17 5.52 -4.17 8.52
CA PHE A 17 4.89 -5.24 7.75
C PHE A 17 5.88 -5.90 6.79
N CYS A 18 6.67 -5.11 6.07
CA CYS A 18 7.67 -5.60 5.13
C CYS A 18 8.77 -6.41 5.83
N ASN A 19 9.24 -5.94 6.99
CA ASN A 19 10.19 -6.67 7.83
C ASN A 19 9.63 -8.04 8.25
N ALA A 20 8.38 -8.09 8.70
CA ALA A 20 7.73 -9.35 9.08
C ALA A 20 7.57 -10.31 7.88
N CYS A 21 7.33 -9.78 6.69
CA CYS A 21 7.31 -10.58 5.46
C CYS A 21 8.70 -11.10 5.10
N TYR A 22 9.72 -10.24 5.17
CA TYR A 22 11.09 -10.62 4.88
C TYR A 22 11.64 -11.65 5.89
N ASP A 23 11.31 -11.51 7.15
CA ASP A 23 11.72 -12.49 8.19
C ASP A 23 11.21 -13.90 7.88
N ARG A 24 10.02 -14.02 7.30
CA ARG A 24 9.40 -15.30 6.98
C ARG A 24 9.77 -15.85 5.60
N LEU A 25 9.93 -14.96 4.61
CA LEU A 25 10.08 -15.36 3.21
C LEU A 25 11.49 -15.17 2.68
N LYS A 26 12.32 -14.39 3.36
CA LYS A 26 13.71 -14.05 2.97
C LYS A 26 13.75 -13.59 1.50
N GLU A 27 14.59 -14.16 0.67
CA GLU A 27 14.77 -13.79 -0.75
C GLU A 27 13.51 -13.96 -1.62
N ASP A 28 12.50 -14.67 -1.12
CA ASP A 28 11.21 -14.79 -1.77
C ASP A 28 10.32 -13.54 -1.58
N PHE A 29 10.65 -12.64 -0.65
CA PHE A 29 10.00 -11.35 -0.48
C PHE A 29 10.79 -10.23 -1.16
N CYS A 30 10.07 -9.32 -1.82
CA CYS A 30 10.65 -8.10 -2.39
C CYS A 30 9.63 -6.96 -2.32
N PHE A 31 10.09 -5.79 -1.89
CA PHE A 31 9.36 -4.54 -2.06
C PHE A 31 9.92 -3.82 -3.29
N VAL A 32 9.06 -3.51 -4.25
CA VAL A 32 9.43 -2.73 -5.44
C VAL A 32 8.93 -1.31 -5.27
N GLN A 33 9.86 -0.40 -5.14
CA GLN A 33 9.63 1.04 -5.07
C GLN A 33 9.51 1.59 -6.49
N ALA A 34 8.33 2.12 -6.87
CA ALA A 34 8.06 2.57 -8.23
C ALA A 34 8.71 3.92 -8.57
N GLN A 35 8.89 4.80 -7.58
CA GLN A 35 9.43 6.15 -7.75
C GLN A 35 10.26 6.56 -6.53
N PRO A 36 11.19 7.51 -6.67
CA PRO A 36 11.89 8.11 -5.54
C PRO A 36 10.90 8.79 -4.58
N MET A 37 11.28 8.88 -3.30
CA MET A 37 10.47 9.62 -2.34
C MET A 37 10.42 11.11 -2.72
N GLU A 38 9.22 11.69 -2.64
CA GLU A 38 8.97 13.09 -2.99
C GLU A 38 9.74 14.05 -2.07
N GLN A 39 10.33 15.10 -2.63
CA GLN A 39 11.08 16.10 -1.87
C GLN A 39 10.24 16.76 -0.77
N GLU A 40 8.95 16.93 -1.00
CA GLU A 40 8.01 17.45 0.00
C GLU A 40 7.96 16.54 1.24
N ARG A 41 7.95 15.22 1.06
CA ARG A 41 7.96 14.25 2.17
C ARG A 41 9.27 14.28 2.94
N LEU A 42 10.39 14.39 2.23
CA LEU A 42 11.70 14.56 2.86
C LEU A 42 11.77 15.84 3.68
N ALA A 43 11.22 16.95 3.17
CA ALA A 43 11.13 18.21 3.89
C ALA A 43 10.22 18.15 5.14
N MET A 44 9.24 17.25 5.15
CA MET A 44 8.40 16.94 6.32
C MET A 44 9.09 16.03 7.35
N GLY A 45 10.35 15.64 7.13
CA GLY A 45 11.12 14.79 8.03
C GLY A 45 10.94 13.28 7.78
N TRP A 46 10.37 12.88 6.65
CA TRP A 46 10.36 11.47 6.25
C TRP A 46 11.76 11.07 5.78
N HIS A 47 12.12 9.83 6.01
CA HIS A 47 13.42 9.29 5.61
C HIS A 47 13.25 8.30 4.45
N ASN A 48 14.14 8.39 3.47
CA ASN A 48 14.25 7.36 2.44
C ASN A 48 15.09 6.21 3.01
N GLU A 49 14.44 5.11 3.34
CA GLU A 49 15.10 3.92 3.91
C GLU A 49 15.33 2.84 2.84
N ALA A 50 15.05 3.11 1.57
CA ALA A 50 15.16 2.12 0.50
C ALA A 50 16.56 1.46 0.45
N ASP A 51 17.62 2.26 0.54
CA ASP A 51 18.99 1.77 0.46
C ASP A 51 19.43 0.94 1.67
N SER A 52 18.74 1.09 2.80
CA SER A 52 19.07 0.38 4.06
C SER A 52 18.38 -0.97 4.20
N LEU A 53 17.37 -1.25 3.38
CA LEU A 53 16.51 -2.42 3.49
C LEU A 53 16.84 -3.46 2.38
N PRO A 54 17.30 -4.67 2.74
CA PRO A 54 17.83 -5.64 1.78
C PRO A 54 16.78 -6.19 0.81
N PHE A 55 15.50 -6.01 1.11
CA PHE A 55 14.40 -6.49 0.29
C PHE A 55 13.79 -5.41 -0.62
N VAL A 56 14.32 -4.18 -0.58
CA VAL A 56 13.83 -3.08 -1.43
C VAL A 56 14.62 -3.04 -2.73
N LYS A 57 13.89 -2.89 -3.84
CA LYS A 57 14.41 -2.64 -5.18
C LYS A 57 13.74 -1.44 -5.80
N CYS A 58 14.52 -0.62 -6.49
CA CYS A 58 14.06 0.60 -7.13
C CYS A 58 13.75 0.35 -8.61
N LEU A 59 12.46 0.42 -8.99
CA LEU A 59 12.02 0.19 -10.36
C LEU A 59 12.66 1.17 -11.35
N TYR A 60 12.89 2.39 -10.94
CA TYR A 60 13.53 3.44 -11.75
C TYR A 60 15.05 3.26 -11.95
N GLU A 61 15.68 2.32 -11.23
CA GLU A 61 17.09 1.98 -11.35
C GLU A 61 17.30 0.61 -12.04
N GLU A 62 16.45 -0.36 -11.66
CA GLU A 62 16.56 -1.78 -12.08
C GLU A 62 15.27 -2.24 -12.77
N GLU A 63 14.79 -1.50 -13.79
CA GLU A 63 13.44 -1.72 -14.38
C GLU A 63 13.23 -3.16 -14.85
N ALA A 64 14.17 -3.75 -15.55
CA ALA A 64 14.05 -5.09 -16.12
C ALA A 64 13.85 -6.16 -15.04
N GLU A 65 14.66 -6.13 -13.98
CA GLU A 65 14.61 -7.09 -12.88
C GLU A 65 13.33 -6.90 -12.05
N CYS A 66 12.99 -5.64 -11.72
CA CYS A 66 11.77 -5.33 -10.99
C CYS A 66 10.51 -5.76 -11.75
N ARG A 67 10.48 -5.51 -13.07
CA ARG A 67 9.38 -5.95 -13.92
C ARG A 67 9.26 -7.48 -13.92
N GLU A 68 10.36 -8.20 -14.10
CA GLU A 68 10.38 -9.66 -14.05
C GLU A 68 9.84 -10.15 -12.71
N ARG A 69 10.30 -9.59 -11.60
CA ARG A 69 9.80 -9.93 -10.26
C ARG A 69 8.30 -9.70 -10.11
N ILE A 70 7.80 -8.54 -10.52
CA ILE A 70 6.37 -8.22 -10.48
C ILE A 70 5.56 -9.23 -11.30
N LEU A 71 6.01 -9.57 -12.48
CA LEU A 71 5.28 -10.46 -13.39
C LEU A 71 5.42 -11.94 -13.05
N SER A 72 6.53 -12.37 -12.43
CA SER A 72 6.80 -13.79 -12.15
C SER A 72 6.40 -14.26 -10.75
N CYS A 73 6.32 -13.37 -9.74
CA CYS A 73 5.99 -13.76 -8.36
C CYS A 73 4.66 -14.52 -8.24
N ASP A 74 4.49 -15.29 -7.16
CA ASP A 74 3.24 -16.01 -6.92
C ASP A 74 2.09 -15.05 -6.61
N VAL A 75 2.35 -14.04 -5.77
CA VAL A 75 1.38 -13.02 -5.35
C VAL A 75 2.01 -11.64 -5.46
N LEU A 76 1.27 -10.70 -6.05
CA LEU A 76 1.58 -9.28 -6.04
C LEU A 76 0.67 -8.55 -5.05
N LEU A 77 1.26 -7.86 -4.06
CA LEU A 77 0.59 -6.79 -3.33
C LEU A 77 0.79 -5.50 -4.13
N ALA A 78 -0.30 -4.81 -4.45
CA ALA A 78 -0.26 -3.56 -5.19
C ALA A 78 -0.82 -2.41 -4.33
N GLY A 79 0.08 -1.59 -3.80
CA GLY A 79 -0.22 -0.31 -3.19
C GLY A 79 -0.45 0.77 -4.24
N TRP A 80 -0.43 2.02 -3.83
CA TRP A 80 -0.51 3.11 -4.80
C TRP A 80 0.82 3.26 -5.56
N SER A 81 0.75 3.31 -6.88
CA SER A 81 1.87 3.64 -7.75
C SER A 81 1.36 4.16 -9.10
N ASP A 82 2.22 4.83 -9.85
CA ASP A 82 1.97 5.26 -11.22
C ASP A 82 2.13 4.13 -12.26
N ARG A 83 2.63 2.95 -11.83
CA ARG A 83 2.88 1.78 -12.66
C ARG A 83 1.68 0.82 -12.72
N GLU A 84 0.50 1.37 -12.91
CA GLU A 84 -0.74 0.59 -13.10
C GLU A 84 -0.65 -0.34 -14.35
N ASP A 85 0.18 0.01 -15.34
CA ASP A 85 0.49 -0.82 -16.50
C ASP A 85 0.96 -2.23 -16.11
N LEU A 86 1.90 -2.33 -15.17
CA LEU A 86 2.44 -3.61 -14.70
C LEU A 86 1.40 -4.45 -13.93
N VAL A 87 0.56 -3.77 -13.15
CA VAL A 87 -0.53 -4.43 -12.42
C VAL A 87 -1.56 -5.01 -13.40
N GLN A 88 -1.93 -4.25 -14.43
CA GLN A 88 -2.87 -4.71 -15.47
C GLN A 88 -2.29 -5.86 -16.27
N GLU A 89 -1.05 -5.76 -16.74
CA GLU A 89 -0.38 -6.84 -17.47
C GLU A 89 -0.37 -8.15 -16.68
N ARG A 90 -0.10 -8.07 -15.38
CA ARG A 90 -0.14 -9.24 -14.51
C ARG A 90 -1.54 -9.85 -14.38
N LEU A 91 -2.57 -9.00 -14.24
CA LEU A 91 -3.97 -9.44 -14.17
C LEU A 91 -4.45 -10.05 -15.50
N GLU A 92 -4.03 -9.50 -16.61
CA GLU A 92 -4.29 -10.04 -17.97
C GLU A 92 -3.60 -11.40 -18.16
N GLY A 93 -2.44 -11.59 -17.57
CA GLY A 93 -1.76 -12.89 -17.47
C GLY A 93 -2.43 -13.89 -16.51
N GLY A 94 -3.55 -13.56 -15.88
CA GLY A 94 -4.33 -14.43 -14.99
C GLY A 94 -3.67 -14.72 -13.64
N LYS A 95 -2.67 -13.93 -13.24
CA LYS A 95 -1.96 -14.10 -11.97
C LYS A 95 -2.62 -13.30 -10.84
N PRO A 96 -2.51 -13.73 -9.57
CA PRO A 96 -3.17 -13.08 -8.45
C PRO A 96 -2.53 -11.71 -8.14
N VAL A 97 -3.40 -10.72 -7.93
CA VAL A 97 -3.05 -9.40 -7.43
C VAL A 97 -3.94 -9.06 -6.25
N ILE A 98 -3.33 -8.61 -5.18
CA ILE A 98 -4.01 -8.10 -3.99
C ILE A 98 -3.75 -6.59 -3.94
N ARG A 99 -4.74 -5.78 -4.26
CA ARG A 99 -4.62 -4.33 -4.18
C ARG A 99 -4.82 -3.85 -2.75
N ILE A 100 -4.14 -2.79 -2.37
CA ILE A 100 -4.35 -2.07 -1.13
C ILE A 100 -4.91 -0.70 -1.49
N SER A 101 -6.05 -0.34 -0.93
CA SER A 101 -6.65 0.97 -1.21
C SER A 101 -7.29 1.60 0.01
N GLU A 102 -7.18 2.91 0.07
CA GLU A 102 -8.02 3.79 0.86
C GLU A 102 -9.30 4.13 0.12
N ARG A 103 -10.11 5.03 0.68
CA ARG A 103 -11.37 5.46 0.06
C ARG A 103 -11.17 6.11 -1.30
N LEU A 104 -11.95 5.68 -2.29
CA LEU A 104 -12.01 6.31 -3.62
C LEU A 104 -12.72 7.66 -3.57
N TYR A 105 -13.74 7.78 -2.74
CA TYR A 105 -14.65 8.91 -2.70
C TYR A 105 -14.58 9.64 -1.35
N ARG A 106 -13.39 10.14 -1.00
CA ARG A 106 -13.15 10.87 0.26
C ARG A 106 -14.04 12.11 0.41
N GLU A 107 -14.29 12.82 -0.70
CA GLU A 107 -15.11 14.05 -0.74
C GLU A 107 -16.60 13.79 -0.98
N GLY A 108 -17.01 12.54 -1.05
CA GLY A 108 -18.39 12.14 -1.23
C GLY A 108 -18.63 11.21 -2.42
N GLN A 109 -19.53 10.28 -2.23
CA GLN A 109 -19.84 9.21 -3.20
C GLN A 109 -20.56 9.73 -4.47
N TRP A 110 -21.03 10.96 -4.49
CA TRP A 110 -21.61 11.59 -5.69
C TRP A 110 -20.63 11.61 -6.89
N LYS A 111 -19.33 11.57 -6.64
CA LYS A 111 -18.32 11.47 -7.70
C LYS A 111 -18.35 10.09 -8.43
N ALA A 112 -19.00 9.10 -7.86
CA ALA A 112 -19.16 7.78 -8.49
C ALA A 112 -19.96 7.81 -9.79
N VAL A 113 -20.83 8.81 -9.98
CA VAL A 113 -21.65 8.94 -11.19
C VAL A 113 -20.97 9.65 -12.36
N SER A 114 -19.73 10.14 -12.18
CA SER A 114 -18.96 10.76 -13.25
C SER A 114 -18.62 9.74 -14.35
N PRO A 115 -19.07 9.91 -15.60
CA PRO A 115 -18.81 8.94 -16.67
C PRO A 115 -17.30 8.71 -16.89
N ARG A 116 -16.51 9.78 -16.87
CA ARG A 116 -15.03 9.69 -17.02
C ARG A 116 -14.41 8.91 -15.86
N GLY A 117 -14.85 9.18 -14.62
CA GLY A 117 -14.39 8.46 -13.44
C GLY A 117 -14.79 6.98 -13.47
N LEU A 118 -16.00 6.65 -13.93
CA LEU A 118 -16.46 5.26 -14.08
C LEU A 118 -15.65 4.49 -15.11
N ILE A 119 -15.31 5.10 -16.25
CA ILE A 119 -14.46 4.47 -17.26
C ILE A 119 -13.09 4.15 -16.70
N HIS A 120 -12.50 5.07 -15.95
CA HIS A 120 -11.21 4.87 -15.30
C HIS A 120 -11.28 3.73 -14.28
N LYS A 121 -12.27 3.74 -13.38
CA LYS A 121 -12.48 2.68 -12.39
C LYS A 121 -12.83 1.32 -13.00
N TYR A 122 -13.54 1.31 -14.12
CA TYR A 122 -13.75 0.08 -14.87
C TYR A 122 -12.43 -0.53 -15.34
N LYS A 123 -11.55 0.28 -15.94
CA LYS A 123 -10.25 -0.19 -16.45
C LYS A 123 -9.33 -0.71 -15.35
N GLU A 124 -9.31 -0.05 -14.19
CA GLU A 124 -8.42 -0.41 -13.08
C GLU A 124 -8.96 -1.58 -12.24
N HIS A 125 -10.28 -1.63 -12.03
CA HIS A 125 -10.85 -2.50 -11.01
C HIS A 125 -11.95 -3.43 -11.51
N THR A 126 -13.02 -2.86 -12.08
CA THR A 126 -14.26 -3.60 -12.32
C THR A 126 -14.12 -4.68 -13.41
N ARG A 127 -13.34 -4.43 -14.46
CA ARG A 127 -13.12 -5.40 -15.54
C ARG A 127 -12.49 -6.70 -15.06
N TYR A 128 -11.74 -6.65 -13.94
CA TYR A 128 -11.06 -7.80 -13.34
C TYR A 128 -11.87 -8.50 -12.24
N ARG A 129 -13.12 -8.10 -12.00
CA ARG A 129 -13.96 -8.60 -10.91
C ARG A 129 -14.14 -10.12 -10.87
N LYS A 130 -14.08 -10.79 -12.03
CA LYS A 130 -14.17 -12.26 -12.15
C LYS A 130 -12.80 -12.95 -12.07
N GLY A 131 -11.71 -12.21 -12.19
CA GLY A 131 -10.34 -12.71 -12.17
C GLY A 131 -9.78 -12.87 -10.75
N LYS A 132 -8.47 -13.01 -10.66
CA LYS A 132 -7.74 -13.16 -9.39
C LYS A 132 -7.31 -11.82 -8.79
N ALA A 133 -8.19 -10.83 -8.86
CA ALA A 133 -8.01 -9.54 -8.23
C ALA A 133 -8.74 -9.49 -6.89
N TYR A 134 -8.02 -9.11 -5.83
CA TYR A 134 -8.49 -8.99 -4.45
C TYR A 134 -8.22 -7.59 -3.94
N LEU A 135 -8.90 -7.16 -2.87
CA LEU A 135 -8.75 -5.85 -2.27
C LEU A 135 -8.54 -5.95 -0.75
N LEU A 136 -7.49 -5.30 -0.27
CA LEU A 136 -7.27 -4.98 1.13
C LEU A 136 -7.74 -3.55 1.40
N CYS A 137 -8.75 -3.43 2.25
CA CYS A 137 -9.46 -2.19 2.52
C CYS A 137 -8.83 -1.46 3.71
N ALA A 138 -8.06 -0.40 3.45
CA ALA A 138 -7.48 0.45 4.48
C ALA A 138 -8.54 1.45 4.99
N GLY A 139 -9.45 0.94 5.83
CA GLY A 139 -10.52 1.70 6.45
C GLY A 139 -11.91 1.10 6.26
N ALA A 140 -12.81 1.40 7.21
CA ALA A 140 -14.13 0.77 7.32
C ALA A 140 -15.08 1.10 6.14
N TYR A 141 -14.90 2.25 5.50
CA TYR A 141 -15.77 2.74 4.42
C TYR A 141 -15.29 2.36 3.02
N VAL A 142 -14.08 1.80 2.88
CA VAL A 142 -13.51 1.41 1.59
C VAL A 142 -14.39 0.40 0.84
N PRO A 143 -14.93 -0.66 1.49
CA PRO A 143 -15.79 -1.62 0.79
C PRO A 143 -17.01 -0.98 0.14
N SER A 144 -17.63 0.04 0.77
CA SER A 144 -18.81 0.69 0.21
C SER A 144 -18.51 1.44 -1.08
N ASP A 145 -17.34 2.07 -1.18
CA ASP A 145 -16.92 2.78 -2.39
C ASP A 145 -16.70 1.81 -3.57
N PHE A 146 -16.10 0.63 -3.30
CA PHE A 146 -15.88 -0.39 -4.34
C PHE A 146 -17.14 -1.17 -4.70
N HIS A 147 -18.08 -1.35 -3.78
CA HIS A 147 -19.41 -1.89 -4.09
C HIS A 147 -20.18 -1.01 -5.07
N LEU A 148 -20.09 0.32 -4.94
CA LEU A 148 -20.75 1.25 -5.88
C LEU A 148 -20.33 1.06 -7.33
N ILE A 149 -19.08 0.68 -7.56
CA ILE A 149 -18.56 0.42 -8.92
C ILE A 149 -18.61 -1.07 -9.30
N GLY A 150 -19.15 -1.93 -8.44
CA GLY A 150 -19.29 -3.37 -8.68
C GLY A 150 -17.96 -4.11 -8.81
N ALA A 151 -16.90 -3.63 -8.12
CA ALA A 151 -15.58 -4.27 -8.10
C ALA A 151 -15.44 -5.25 -6.92
N TYR A 152 -14.57 -6.24 -7.06
CA TYR A 152 -14.15 -7.21 -6.03
C TYR A 152 -15.30 -7.91 -5.27
N PRO A 153 -16.33 -8.47 -5.91
CA PRO A 153 -17.40 -9.17 -5.22
C PRO A 153 -16.82 -10.33 -4.38
N ASP A 154 -17.11 -10.34 -3.08
CA ASP A 154 -16.63 -11.34 -2.11
C ASP A 154 -15.09 -11.47 -1.99
N LYS A 155 -14.35 -10.44 -2.40
CA LYS A 155 -12.89 -10.44 -2.44
C LYS A 155 -12.28 -9.20 -1.76
N MET A 156 -13.01 -8.60 -0.84
CA MET A 156 -12.57 -7.46 -0.04
C MET A 156 -12.30 -7.90 1.40
N PHE A 157 -11.14 -7.55 1.92
CA PHE A 157 -10.68 -7.93 3.25
C PHE A 157 -10.25 -6.69 4.04
N ARG A 158 -10.35 -6.75 5.36
CA ARG A 158 -9.90 -5.68 6.24
C ARG A 158 -8.39 -5.53 6.17
N TRP A 159 -7.95 -4.30 6.19
CA TRP A 159 -6.55 -3.93 6.22
C TRP A 159 -6.37 -2.65 7.05
N GLY A 160 -5.13 -2.37 7.47
CA GLY A 160 -4.76 -1.16 8.19
C GLY A 160 -3.31 -0.80 7.94
N TYR A 161 -2.87 0.26 8.58
CA TYR A 161 -1.46 0.59 8.70
C TYR A 161 -0.87 -0.17 9.87
N PHE A 162 0.42 -0.51 9.76
CA PHE A 162 1.17 -1.25 10.76
C PHE A 162 2.37 -0.42 11.25
N PRO A 163 2.13 0.72 11.93
CA PRO A 163 3.21 1.51 12.48
C PRO A 163 3.95 0.72 13.55
N GLU A 164 5.20 1.06 13.76
CA GLU A 164 5.98 0.51 14.85
C GLU A 164 5.31 0.81 16.20
N THR A 165 5.26 -0.19 17.05
CA THR A 165 4.73 -0.02 18.41
C THR A 165 5.85 0.41 19.33
N VAL A 166 5.76 1.63 19.84
CA VAL A 166 6.70 2.13 20.85
C VAL A 166 6.17 1.77 22.23
N HIS A 167 6.97 1.05 23.00
CA HIS A 167 6.68 0.72 24.39
C HIS A 167 7.50 1.64 25.30
N TYR A 168 6.81 2.33 26.19
CA TYR A 168 7.44 3.16 27.20
C TYR A 168 7.44 2.44 28.55
N THR A 169 8.54 2.53 29.28
CA THR A 169 8.59 2.16 30.70
C THR A 169 7.77 3.16 31.50
N GLU A 170 7.39 2.78 32.72
CA GLU A 170 6.64 3.68 33.62
C GLU A 170 7.43 4.96 33.93
N GLU A 171 8.76 4.85 34.09
CA GLU A 171 9.66 5.98 34.31
C GLU A 171 9.75 6.93 33.11
N GLU A 172 9.79 6.39 31.89
CA GLU A 172 9.77 7.18 30.66
C GLU A 172 8.42 7.87 30.49
N TRP A 173 7.35 7.17 30.81
CA TRP A 173 5.99 7.70 30.76
C TRP A 173 5.81 8.86 31.75
N GLU A 174 6.31 8.73 33.00
CA GLU A 174 6.28 9.82 33.98
C GLU A 174 7.09 11.06 33.52
N ARG A 175 8.24 10.86 32.85
CA ARG A 175 9.01 11.98 32.27
C ARG A 175 8.33 12.69 31.12
N LEU A 176 7.46 12.00 30.37
CA LEU A 176 6.72 12.58 29.27
C LEU A 176 5.49 13.37 29.74
N LYS A 177 5.04 13.18 30.97
CA LYS A 177 3.92 13.93 31.53
C LYS A 177 4.29 15.41 31.68
N PRO A 178 3.42 16.34 31.25
CA PRO A 178 3.69 17.76 31.42
C PRO A 178 3.74 18.11 32.92
N ALA A 179 4.74 18.86 33.32
CA ALA A 179 4.93 19.28 34.72
C ALA A 179 3.78 20.20 35.24
N ASP A 180 3.05 20.81 34.34
CA ASP A 180 1.91 21.70 34.61
C ASP A 180 0.57 20.96 34.75
N GLY A 181 0.55 19.64 34.59
CA GLY A 181 -0.66 18.81 34.66
C GLY A 181 -1.66 19.03 33.52
N ILE A 182 -1.30 19.79 32.47
CA ILE A 182 -2.19 20.10 31.35
C ILE A 182 -2.05 19.03 30.27
N LEU A 183 -3.12 18.28 29.98
CA LEU A 183 -3.15 17.36 28.86
C LEU A 183 -3.16 18.12 27.54
N ARG A 184 -2.11 17.88 26.71
CA ARG A 184 -2.02 18.42 25.37
C ARG A 184 -2.23 17.31 24.36
N ILE A 185 -3.27 17.46 23.55
CA ILE A 185 -3.59 16.51 22.47
C ILE A 185 -3.18 17.16 21.15
N VAL A 186 -2.28 16.50 20.41
CA VAL A 186 -1.92 16.90 19.04
C VAL A 186 -2.63 15.96 18.08
N TRP A 187 -3.35 16.53 17.13
CA TRP A 187 -3.93 15.82 16.00
C TRP A 187 -3.13 16.20 14.75
N ALA A 188 -2.48 15.21 14.10
CA ALA A 188 -1.70 15.39 12.86
C ALA A 188 -2.40 14.76 11.66
#